data_6a9b9954921a1b98536ec3b7206d0469
#
_entry.id   6a9b9954921a1b98536ec3b7206d0469
#
_cell.length_a   1.000
_cell.length_b   1.000
_cell.length_c   1.000
_cell.angle_alpha   90.00
_cell.angle_beta   90.00
_cell.angle_gamma   90.00
#
_symmetry.space_group_name_H-M   'P 1'
#
loop_
_entity.id
_entity.type
_entity.pdbx_description
1 polymer ?
#
loop_
_entity_poly.entity_id
_entity_poly.type
_entity_poly.pdbx_seq_one_letter_code
_entity_poly.pdbx_strand_id
1 'polypeptide(L)'
;MLGIDPRSFIIVTTCLGFLCACLCFILRRSFPRDIEGITEWGTACIVLVVASALFASRQHLNIFFGSYLANVLFVAGIALMHRSIRKFTAQPYRQRLETATVLAMAALLVWPTFVHDDYRFRIVIVSVVNACFFLASAFAITRMSAKGFVEYFTQFIFVATALVLAVRCGVTLLAPNTLQPLTNTSFIHYVYLATTSFSILALSLGFIMMINRRLQQRLEAAAFHDGLTGVFTRTAFFDSANMELARCHRSGDKVSLLIIDLDDFKSINDRFGHLGGDDVLIDFVNRTRQVLRSHDLFGRYGGEEFVALLPATDQKQAHEVAGRICAICQRSGEAGATAFTVSIGVATVQPGGEDIGAILAQADAALYRAKRNGKNRYESHVVISTAA
;
A
#
# COMPACT_ATOMS: atom_id res chain seq x y z
N MET A 1 26.56 -37.50 -0.65
CA MET A 1 25.27 -37.18 0.02
C MET A 1 25.57 -36.22 1.14
N LEU A 2 24.89 -35.08 1.16
CA LEU A 2 24.98 -34.09 2.25
C LEU A 2 24.50 -34.77 3.54
N GLY A 3 25.40 -34.99 4.52
CA GLY A 3 25.08 -35.64 5.81
C GLY A 3 24.23 -34.77 6.74
N ILE A 4 23.20 -34.11 6.16
CA ILE A 4 22.29 -33.23 6.90
C ILE A 4 21.13 -34.07 7.43
N ASP A 5 20.95 -34.10 8.75
CA ASP A 5 19.80 -34.75 9.37
C ASP A 5 18.52 -34.03 8.98
N PRO A 6 17.48 -34.71 8.46
CA PRO A 6 16.16 -34.12 8.18
C PRO A 6 15.57 -33.33 9.34
N ARG A 7 15.92 -33.68 10.59
CA ARG A 7 15.47 -32.95 11.79
C ARG A 7 15.99 -31.52 11.85
N SER A 8 17.16 -31.25 11.26
CA SER A 8 17.73 -29.91 11.21
C SER A 8 16.78 -28.93 10.47
N PHE A 9 16.15 -29.37 9.37
CA PHE A 9 15.14 -28.54 8.68
C PHE A 9 13.91 -28.23 9.53
N ILE A 10 13.47 -29.20 10.33
CA ILE A 10 12.32 -29.00 11.21
C ILE A 10 12.66 -28.00 12.34
N ILE A 11 13.86 -28.11 12.91
CA ILE A 11 14.34 -27.15 13.93
C ILE A 11 14.44 -25.75 13.34
N VAL A 12 15.05 -25.62 12.15
CA VAL A 12 15.14 -24.34 11.42
C VAL A 12 13.75 -23.76 11.17
N THR A 13 12.79 -24.57 10.70
CA THR A 13 11.39 -24.16 10.49
C THR A 13 10.76 -23.62 11.76
N THR A 14 10.98 -24.32 12.88
CA THR A 14 10.44 -23.93 14.19
C THR A 14 11.01 -22.58 14.64
N CYS A 15 12.34 -22.41 14.56
CA CYS A 15 13.00 -21.16 14.95
C CYS A 15 12.58 -19.98 14.05
N LEU A 16 12.57 -20.17 12.72
CA LEU A 16 12.17 -19.15 11.78
C LEU A 16 10.68 -18.78 11.93
N GLY A 17 9.82 -19.78 12.09
CA GLY A 17 8.39 -19.56 12.33
C GLY A 17 8.12 -18.78 13.61
N PHE A 18 8.85 -19.09 14.70
CA PHE A 18 8.74 -18.34 15.97
C PHE A 18 9.19 -16.88 15.80
N LEU A 19 10.32 -16.66 15.12
CA LEU A 19 10.81 -15.32 14.82
C LEU A 19 9.78 -14.51 14.00
N CYS A 20 9.22 -15.13 12.94
CA CYS A 20 8.18 -14.50 12.12
C CYS A 20 6.92 -14.17 12.94
N ALA A 21 6.51 -15.05 13.85
CA ALA A 21 5.37 -14.79 14.74
C ALA A 21 5.64 -13.57 15.65
N CYS A 22 6.80 -13.53 16.31
CA CYS A 22 7.21 -12.41 17.14
C CYS A 22 7.20 -11.09 16.36
N LEU A 23 7.78 -11.08 15.15
CA LEU A 23 7.79 -9.90 14.28
C LEU A 23 6.37 -9.45 13.94
N CYS A 24 5.46 -10.36 13.57
CA CYS A 24 4.08 -10.01 13.26
C CYS A 24 3.35 -9.40 14.46
N PHE A 25 3.54 -9.91 15.67
CA PHE A 25 2.90 -9.35 16.86
C PHE A 25 3.49 -8.00 17.27
N ILE A 26 4.80 -7.79 17.11
CA ILE A 26 5.44 -6.49 17.29
C ILE A 26 4.88 -5.48 16.28
N LEU A 27 4.87 -5.86 14.99
CA LEU A 27 4.32 -5.02 13.92
C LEU A 27 2.85 -4.69 14.18
N ARG A 28 2.04 -5.64 14.66
CA ARG A 28 0.62 -5.39 14.99
C ARG A 28 0.42 -4.29 16.03
N ARG A 29 1.36 -4.11 16.94
CA ARG A 29 1.31 -3.02 17.92
C ARG A 29 1.71 -1.67 17.33
N SER A 30 2.58 -1.67 16.31
CA SER A 30 3.13 -0.47 15.68
C SER A 30 2.31 0.03 14.51
N PHE A 31 1.53 -0.84 13.87
CA PHE A 31 0.77 -0.51 12.65
C PHE A 31 -0.69 -0.14 12.97
N PRO A 32 -1.31 0.75 12.16
CA PRO A 32 -2.72 1.11 12.28
C PRO A 32 -3.64 -0.11 12.24
N ARG A 33 -4.75 -0.04 12.99
CA ARG A 33 -5.69 -1.18 13.14
C ARG A 33 -6.42 -1.56 11.86
N ASP A 34 -6.49 -0.68 10.89
CA ASP A 34 -7.15 -0.85 9.59
C ASP A 34 -6.32 -1.66 8.57
N ILE A 35 -5.04 -1.96 8.88
CA ILE A 35 -4.26 -2.96 8.14
C ILE A 35 -4.58 -4.33 8.72
N GLU A 36 -5.49 -5.03 8.04
CA GLU A 36 -5.95 -6.35 8.48
C GLU A 36 -5.01 -7.48 8.05
N GLY A 37 -5.15 -8.65 8.70
CA GLY A 37 -4.42 -9.88 8.35
C GLY A 37 -3.14 -10.13 9.18
N ILE A 38 -2.53 -9.12 9.81
CA ILE A 38 -1.26 -9.27 10.53
C ILE A 38 -1.41 -10.25 11.71
N THR A 39 -2.51 -10.16 12.46
CA THR A 39 -2.77 -11.04 13.60
C THR A 39 -2.95 -12.48 13.15
N GLU A 40 -3.68 -12.70 12.06
CA GLU A 40 -3.91 -14.02 11.49
C GLU A 40 -2.60 -14.65 11.00
N TRP A 41 -1.72 -13.86 10.38
CA TRP A 41 -0.41 -14.33 9.96
C TRP A 41 0.47 -14.74 11.14
N GLY A 42 0.58 -13.90 12.17
CA GLY A 42 1.31 -14.21 13.39
C GLY A 42 0.79 -15.47 14.09
N THR A 43 -0.54 -15.61 14.20
CA THR A 43 -1.19 -16.81 14.74
C THR A 43 -0.90 -18.05 13.89
N ALA A 44 -0.94 -17.92 12.57
CA ALA A 44 -0.56 -19.00 11.64
C ALA A 44 0.87 -19.48 11.89
N CYS A 45 1.81 -18.55 12.04
CA CYS A 45 3.20 -18.90 12.36
C CYS A 45 3.33 -19.65 13.68
N ILE A 46 2.60 -19.26 14.75
CA ILE A 46 2.59 -20.00 16.03
C ILE A 46 2.04 -21.42 15.83
N VAL A 47 0.92 -21.56 15.12
CA VAL A 47 0.31 -22.86 14.87
C VAL A 47 1.27 -23.77 14.08
N LEU A 48 1.98 -23.22 13.09
CA LEU A 48 2.99 -23.95 12.32
C LEU A 48 4.23 -24.32 13.16
N VAL A 49 4.64 -23.47 14.11
CA VAL A 49 5.69 -23.77 15.09
C VAL A 49 5.30 -24.95 15.96
N VAL A 50 4.08 -24.96 16.49
CA VAL A 50 3.56 -26.06 17.30
C VAL A 50 3.49 -27.35 16.47
N ALA A 51 2.99 -27.29 15.25
CA ALA A 51 2.94 -28.44 14.35
C ALA A 51 4.34 -29.01 14.07
N SER A 52 5.32 -28.13 13.79
CA SER A 52 6.71 -28.52 13.53
C SER A 52 7.35 -29.14 14.77
N ALA A 53 7.10 -28.61 15.96
CA ALA A 53 7.60 -29.18 17.22
C ALA A 53 7.03 -30.60 17.47
N LEU A 54 5.74 -30.81 17.20
CA LEU A 54 5.13 -32.15 17.28
C LEU A 54 5.75 -33.12 16.26
N PHE A 55 5.99 -32.69 15.03
CA PHE A 55 6.70 -33.52 14.04
C PHE A 55 8.14 -33.84 14.45
N ALA A 56 8.87 -32.90 15.02
CA ALA A 56 10.23 -33.14 15.53
C ALA A 56 10.26 -34.19 16.63
N SER A 57 9.26 -34.14 17.53
CA SER A 57 9.16 -35.00 18.72
C SER A 57 8.43 -36.33 18.45
N ARG A 58 8.04 -36.65 17.22
CA ARG A 58 7.17 -37.77 16.86
C ARG A 58 7.67 -39.13 17.31
N GLN A 59 8.99 -39.32 17.50
CA GLN A 59 9.58 -40.59 18.01
C GLN A 59 9.28 -40.84 19.49
N HIS A 60 9.00 -39.76 20.23
CA HIS A 60 8.71 -39.79 21.67
C HIS A 60 7.22 -39.62 21.96
N LEU A 61 6.41 -39.32 20.94
CA LEU A 61 4.98 -39.08 21.05
C LEU A 61 4.19 -40.26 20.45
N ASN A 62 2.97 -40.46 20.96
CA ASN A 62 2.06 -41.38 20.32
C ASN A 62 1.61 -40.88 18.94
N ILE A 63 1.05 -41.76 18.12
CA ILE A 63 0.64 -41.47 16.74
C ILE A 63 -0.36 -40.30 16.65
N PHE A 64 -1.20 -40.13 17.69
CA PHE A 64 -2.17 -39.05 17.74
C PHE A 64 -1.47 -37.66 17.71
N PHE A 65 -0.48 -37.43 18.59
CA PHE A 65 0.21 -36.14 18.67
C PHE A 65 1.26 -35.98 17.57
N GLY A 66 2.12 -37.00 17.37
CA GLY A 66 3.27 -36.91 16.46
C GLY A 66 2.92 -37.00 14.98
N SER A 67 1.73 -37.46 14.63
CA SER A 67 1.29 -37.59 13.23
C SER A 67 -0.05 -36.92 12.98
N TYR A 68 -1.13 -37.36 13.61
CA TYR A 68 -2.47 -36.85 13.32
C TYR A 68 -2.62 -35.37 13.65
N LEU A 69 -2.44 -34.99 14.91
CA LEU A 69 -2.57 -33.60 15.36
C LEU A 69 -1.59 -32.67 14.68
N ALA A 70 -0.35 -33.11 14.50
CA ALA A 70 0.69 -32.34 13.80
C ALA A 70 0.26 -32.00 12.36
N ASN A 71 -0.29 -32.93 11.59
CA ASN A 71 -0.81 -32.67 10.24
C ASN A 71 -2.01 -31.74 10.25
N VAL A 72 -2.96 -31.92 11.18
CA VAL A 72 -4.15 -31.05 11.30
C VAL A 72 -3.74 -29.60 11.61
N LEU A 73 -2.83 -29.42 12.58
CA LEU A 73 -2.32 -28.09 12.91
C LEU A 73 -1.53 -27.46 11.75
N PHE A 74 -0.75 -28.24 11.03
CA PHE A 74 0.00 -27.74 9.88
C PHE A 74 -0.93 -27.17 8.81
N VAL A 75 -1.99 -27.91 8.44
CA VAL A 75 -2.99 -27.44 7.48
C VAL A 75 -3.79 -26.25 8.03
N ALA A 76 -4.14 -26.27 9.32
CA ALA A 76 -4.81 -25.13 9.96
C ALA A 76 -3.97 -23.86 9.93
N GLY A 77 -2.65 -23.98 10.12
CA GLY A 77 -1.72 -22.86 9.99
C GLY A 77 -1.70 -22.28 8.56
N ILE A 78 -1.66 -23.13 7.54
CA ILE A 78 -1.71 -22.68 6.14
C ILE A 78 -3.09 -22.05 5.80
N ALA A 79 -4.18 -22.58 6.31
CA ALA A 79 -5.51 -21.99 6.17
C ALA A 79 -5.58 -20.60 6.83
N LEU A 80 -4.97 -20.41 8.00
CA LEU A 80 -4.83 -19.09 8.63
C LEU A 80 -3.97 -18.11 7.81
N MET A 81 -2.91 -18.57 7.18
CA MET A 81 -2.14 -17.73 6.22
C MET A 81 -3.00 -17.31 5.05
N HIS A 82 -3.79 -18.23 4.47
CA HIS A 82 -4.74 -17.89 3.40
C HIS A 82 -5.75 -16.83 3.87
N ARG A 83 -6.34 -17.01 5.05
CA ARG A 83 -7.26 -16.03 5.65
C ARG A 83 -6.61 -14.67 5.82
N SER A 84 -5.36 -14.63 6.27
CA SER A 84 -4.59 -13.40 6.40
C SER A 84 -4.46 -12.66 5.08
N ILE A 85 -4.07 -13.35 3.99
CA ILE A 85 -3.99 -12.76 2.65
C ILE A 85 -5.35 -12.22 2.17
N ARG A 86 -6.44 -12.99 2.40
CA ARG A 86 -7.80 -12.54 2.01
C ARG A 86 -8.22 -11.27 2.74
N LYS A 87 -7.96 -11.17 4.06
CA LYS A 87 -8.21 -9.96 4.85
C LYS A 87 -7.34 -8.79 4.36
N PHE A 88 -6.04 -9.02 4.19
CA PHE A 88 -5.14 -7.99 3.70
C PHE A 88 -5.54 -7.45 2.31
N THR A 89 -6.01 -8.31 1.41
CA THR A 89 -6.46 -7.92 0.06
C THR A 89 -7.91 -7.40 0.04
N ALA A 90 -8.56 -7.24 1.20
CA ALA A 90 -9.95 -6.81 1.36
C ALA A 90 -10.95 -7.65 0.52
N GLN A 91 -10.66 -8.94 0.33
CA GLN A 91 -11.52 -9.85 -0.41
C GLN A 91 -12.46 -10.61 0.52
N PRO A 92 -13.70 -10.90 0.09
CA PRO A 92 -14.62 -11.71 0.89
C PRO A 92 -14.03 -13.09 1.13
N TYR A 93 -14.01 -13.53 2.38
CA TYR A 93 -13.58 -14.87 2.76
C TYR A 93 -14.72 -15.63 3.47
N ARG A 94 -14.83 -16.91 3.15
CA ARG A 94 -15.85 -17.77 3.73
C ARG A 94 -15.25 -18.61 4.85
N GLN A 95 -15.16 -18.04 6.05
CA GLN A 95 -14.57 -18.71 7.22
C GLN A 95 -15.14 -20.11 7.44
N ARG A 96 -16.45 -20.29 7.27
CA ARG A 96 -17.11 -21.60 7.42
C ARG A 96 -16.57 -22.64 6.44
N LEU A 97 -16.30 -22.23 5.18
CA LEU A 97 -15.77 -23.14 4.16
C LEU A 97 -14.32 -23.53 4.47
N GLU A 98 -13.47 -22.59 4.87
CA GLU A 98 -12.09 -22.87 5.28
C GLU A 98 -12.05 -23.83 6.46
N THR A 99 -12.85 -23.56 7.50
CA THR A 99 -12.95 -24.42 8.67
C THR A 99 -13.49 -25.80 8.31
N ALA A 100 -14.53 -25.87 7.47
CA ALA A 100 -15.08 -27.14 6.98
C ALA A 100 -14.05 -27.94 6.18
N THR A 101 -13.22 -27.29 5.36
CA THR A 101 -12.13 -27.96 4.62
C THR A 101 -11.11 -28.58 5.57
N VAL A 102 -10.68 -27.85 6.61
CA VAL A 102 -9.75 -28.37 7.62
C VAL A 102 -10.37 -29.52 8.40
N LEU A 103 -11.63 -29.43 8.80
CA LEU A 103 -12.34 -30.49 9.52
C LEU A 103 -12.56 -31.74 8.64
N ALA A 104 -12.92 -31.55 7.37
CA ALA A 104 -13.08 -32.66 6.42
C ALA A 104 -11.74 -33.37 6.19
N MET A 105 -10.65 -32.61 6.05
CA MET A 105 -9.31 -33.17 5.96
C MET A 105 -8.93 -33.93 7.23
N ALA A 106 -9.22 -33.38 8.41
CA ALA A 106 -8.96 -34.05 9.68
C ALA A 106 -9.73 -35.37 9.78
N ALA A 107 -11.00 -35.39 9.38
CA ALA A 107 -11.80 -36.61 9.32
C ALA A 107 -11.21 -37.66 8.34
N LEU A 108 -10.81 -37.23 7.15
CA LEU A 108 -10.16 -38.11 6.16
C LEU A 108 -8.84 -38.70 6.66
N LEU A 109 -8.09 -37.99 7.49
CA LEU A 109 -6.83 -38.48 8.08
C LEU A 109 -7.02 -39.53 9.15
N VAL A 110 -8.23 -39.73 9.72
CA VAL A 110 -8.49 -40.75 10.75
C VAL A 110 -8.22 -42.15 10.22
N TRP A 111 -8.73 -42.50 9.03
CA TRP A 111 -8.55 -43.80 8.45
C TRP A 111 -7.08 -44.17 8.21
N PRO A 112 -6.28 -43.39 7.45
CA PRO A 112 -4.89 -43.74 7.17
C PRO A 112 -3.95 -43.54 8.36
N THR A 113 -4.43 -43.09 9.52
CA THR A 113 -3.64 -42.92 10.73
C THR A 113 -3.94 -43.99 11.80
N PHE A 114 -5.21 -44.30 12.01
CA PHE A 114 -5.62 -45.15 13.16
C PHE A 114 -6.18 -46.51 12.75
N VAL A 115 -6.70 -46.64 11.49
CA VAL A 115 -7.34 -47.89 11.05
C VAL A 115 -6.38 -48.72 10.18
N HIS A 116 -5.76 -48.05 9.21
CA HIS A 116 -4.82 -48.71 8.30
C HIS A 116 -3.62 -47.78 8.10
N ASP A 117 -2.56 -48.01 8.90
CA ASP A 117 -1.41 -47.10 8.90
C ASP A 117 -0.79 -46.94 7.48
N ASP A 118 -1.33 -46.00 6.70
CA ASP A 118 -0.89 -45.71 5.36
C ASP A 118 -0.28 -44.29 5.28
N TYR A 119 1.04 -44.24 5.38
CA TYR A 119 1.81 -43.01 5.31
C TYR A 119 1.62 -42.26 3.98
N ARG A 120 1.38 -42.97 2.88
CA ARG A 120 1.22 -42.37 1.53
C ARG A 120 -0.08 -41.60 1.41
N PHE A 121 -1.18 -42.19 1.85
CA PHE A 121 -2.48 -41.51 1.86
C PHE A 121 -2.44 -40.24 2.68
N ARG A 122 -1.75 -40.26 3.83
CA ARG A 122 -1.54 -39.05 4.65
C ARG A 122 -0.81 -37.96 3.88
N ILE A 123 0.30 -38.31 3.18
CA ILE A 123 1.07 -37.36 2.35
C ILE A 123 0.18 -36.75 1.26
N VAL A 124 -0.57 -37.57 0.53
CA VAL A 124 -1.41 -37.14 -0.58
C VAL A 124 -2.47 -36.15 -0.09
N ILE A 125 -3.26 -36.53 0.94
CA ILE A 125 -4.32 -35.69 1.49
C ILE A 125 -3.77 -34.34 1.93
N VAL A 126 -2.71 -34.30 2.75
CA VAL A 126 -2.13 -33.08 3.28
C VAL A 126 -1.51 -32.23 2.18
N SER A 127 -0.81 -32.83 1.20
CA SER A 127 -0.20 -32.11 0.10
C SER A 127 -1.23 -31.46 -0.81
N VAL A 128 -2.31 -32.14 -1.15
CA VAL A 128 -3.38 -31.62 -2.00
C VAL A 128 -4.07 -30.41 -1.33
N VAL A 129 -4.49 -30.57 -0.06
CA VAL A 129 -5.18 -29.50 0.66
C VAL A 129 -4.30 -28.26 0.82
N ASN A 130 -3.02 -28.44 1.17
CA ASN A 130 -2.08 -27.31 1.29
C ASN A 130 -1.81 -26.64 -0.07
N ALA A 131 -1.64 -27.42 -1.15
CA ALA A 131 -1.46 -26.86 -2.49
C ALA A 131 -2.67 -26.01 -2.91
N CYS A 132 -3.89 -26.45 -2.60
CA CYS A 132 -5.11 -25.68 -2.85
C CYS A 132 -5.11 -24.34 -2.08
N PHE A 133 -4.74 -24.33 -0.80
CA PHE A 133 -4.65 -23.08 -0.02
C PHE A 133 -3.56 -22.15 -0.54
N PHE A 134 -2.41 -22.67 -0.93
CA PHE A 134 -1.33 -21.85 -1.52
C PHE A 134 -1.74 -21.25 -2.86
N LEU A 135 -2.35 -22.02 -3.77
CA LEU A 135 -2.87 -21.51 -5.04
C LEU A 135 -3.99 -20.48 -4.83
N ALA A 136 -4.90 -20.73 -3.89
CA ALA A 136 -5.95 -19.79 -3.54
C ALA A 136 -5.39 -18.47 -2.98
N SER A 137 -4.28 -18.51 -2.21
CA SER A 137 -3.57 -17.33 -1.71
C SER A 137 -2.89 -16.58 -2.85
N ALA A 138 -2.20 -17.28 -3.75
CA ALA A 138 -1.63 -16.70 -4.95
C ALA A 138 -2.70 -16.00 -5.82
N PHE A 139 -3.85 -16.65 -6.00
CA PHE A 139 -4.97 -16.08 -6.75
C PHE A 139 -5.58 -14.86 -6.06
N ALA A 140 -5.63 -14.82 -4.74
CA ALA A 140 -6.09 -13.63 -4.01
C ALA A 140 -5.19 -12.42 -4.30
N ILE A 141 -3.86 -12.60 -4.37
CA ILE A 141 -2.92 -11.53 -4.71
C ILE A 141 -3.13 -11.04 -6.16
N THR A 142 -3.50 -11.92 -7.12
CA THR A 142 -3.75 -11.48 -8.51
C THR A 142 -4.86 -10.45 -8.64
N ARG A 143 -5.79 -10.41 -7.70
CA ARG A 143 -6.94 -9.51 -7.72
C ARG A 143 -6.68 -8.14 -7.09
N MET A 144 -5.48 -7.87 -6.61
CA MET A 144 -5.10 -6.54 -6.14
C MET A 144 -5.01 -5.57 -7.33
N SER A 145 -5.53 -4.35 -7.15
CA SER A 145 -5.54 -3.31 -8.20
C SER A 145 -4.14 -2.75 -8.48
N ALA A 146 -3.31 -2.58 -7.45
CA ALA A 146 -1.94 -2.07 -7.58
C ALA A 146 -0.94 -3.17 -7.20
N LYS A 147 -0.18 -3.68 -8.18
CA LYS A 147 0.85 -4.70 -8.00
C LYS A 147 2.22 -4.14 -8.36
N GLY A 148 3.23 -4.61 -7.66
CA GLY A 148 4.62 -4.36 -7.98
C GLY A 148 5.46 -5.61 -7.73
N PHE A 149 6.76 -5.43 -7.67
CA PHE A 149 7.70 -6.52 -7.50
C PHE A 149 7.38 -7.40 -6.27
N VAL A 150 6.99 -6.78 -5.15
CA VAL A 150 6.74 -7.50 -3.88
C VAL A 150 5.54 -8.45 -3.99
N GLU A 151 4.45 -8.01 -4.60
CA GLU A 151 3.25 -8.82 -4.81
C GLU A 151 3.54 -9.99 -5.76
N TYR A 152 4.23 -9.73 -6.88
CA TYR A 152 4.64 -10.79 -7.81
C TYR A 152 5.62 -11.78 -7.19
N PHE A 153 6.58 -11.31 -6.41
CA PHE A 153 7.52 -12.16 -5.68
C PHE A 153 6.79 -13.07 -4.68
N THR A 154 5.90 -12.50 -3.86
CA THR A 154 5.13 -13.26 -2.87
C THR A 154 4.23 -14.29 -3.56
N GLN A 155 3.56 -13.90 -4.64
CA GLN A 155 2.76 -14.79 -5.47
C GLN A 155 3.59 -15.94 -6.05
N PHE A 156 4.77 -15.63 -6.58
CA PHE A 156 5.70 -16.64 -7.10
C PHE A 156 6.05 -17.69 -6.04
N ILE A 157 6.37 -17.28 -4.80
CA ILE A 157 6.68 -18.21 -3.70
C ILE A 157 5.48 -19.11 -3.38
N PHE A 158 4.25 -18.56 -3.34
CA PHE A 158 3.04 -19.37 -3.16
C PHE A 158 2.89 -20.43 -4.24
N VAL A 159 3.04 -20.05 -5.50
CA VAL A 159 2.91 -20.98 -6.65
C VAL A 159 4.05 -22.01 -6.64
N ALA A 160 5.29 -21.60 -6.41
CA ALA A 160 6.44 -22.52 -6.34
C ALA A 160 6.26 -23.56 -5.22
N THR A 161 5.79 -23.14 -4.04
CA THR A 161 5.51 -24.04 -2.92
C THR A 161 4.39 -25.04 -3.27
N ALA A 162 3.32 -24.56 -3.91
CA ALA A 162 2.23 -25.43 -4.38
C ALA A 162 2.72 -26.46 -5.43
N LEU A 163 3.61 -26.04 -6.34
CA LEU A 163 4.20 -26.95 -7.33
C LEU A 163 5.04 -28.05 -6.68
N VAL A 164 5.85 -27.72 -5.68
CA VAL A 164 6.64 -28.73 -4.95
C VAL A 164 5.71 -29.74 -4.25
N LEU A 165 4.60 -29.28 -3.68
CA LEU A 165 3.59 -30.16 -3.09
C LEU A 165 2.89 -31.05 -4.13
N ALA A 166 2.60 -30.51 -5.32
CA ALA A 166 2.02 -31.28 -6.42
C ALA A 166 2.97 -32.36 -6.95
N VAL A 167 4.25 -32.01 -7.11
CA VAL A 167 5.32 -32.97 -7.49
C VAL A 167 5.45 -34.05 -6.43
N ARG A 168 5.48 -33.70 -5.13
CA ARG A 168 5.51 -34.67 -4.03
C ARG A 168 4.32 -35.62 -4.07
N CYS A 169 3.11 -35.10 -4.31
CA CYS A 169 1.90 -35.91 -4.46
C CYS A 169 2.04 -36.87 -5.64
N GLY A 170 2.44 -36.40 -6.81
CA GLY A 170 2.63 -37.22 -8.02
C GLY A 170 3.65 -38.35 -7.81
N VAL A 171 4.81 -38.06 -7.21
CA VAL A 171 5.81 -39.10 -6.93
C VAL A 171 5.30 -40.10 -5.90
N THR A 172 4.56 -39.67 -4.88
CA THR A 172 3.96 -40.57 -3.90
C THR A 172 2.98 -41.57 -4.54
N LEU A 173 2.24 -41.14 -5.56
CA LEU A 173 1.27 -41.96 -6.26
C LEU A 173 1.92 -42.90 -7.29
N LEU A 174 2.92 -42.41 -8.05
CA LEU A 174 3.51 -43.13 -9.19
C LEU A 174 4.66 -44.07 -8.78
N ALA A 175 5.35 -43.77 -7.70
CA ALA A 175 6.54 -44.55 -7.25
C ALA A 175 6.38 -44.97 -5.78
N PRO A 176 5.48 -45.86 -5.47
CA PRO A 176 5.12 -46.23 -4.10
C PRO A 176 6.25 -46.76 -3.21
N ASN A 177 7.28 -47.34 -3.81
CA ASN A 177 8.42 -47.96 -3.08
C ASN A 177 9.57 -46.99 -2.75
N THR A 178 9.49 -45.72 -3.20
CA THR A 178 10.57 -44.75 -3.00
C THR A 178 10.39 -43.90 -1.74
N LEU A 179 9.25 -43.95 -1.09
CA LEU A 179 8.92 -43.15 0.08
C LEU A 179 8.70 -44.06 1.29
N GLN A 180 9.79 -44.36 1.98
CA GLN A 180 9.74 -44.94 3.33
C GLN A 180 9.70 -43.84 4.40
N PRO A 181 9.21 -44.16 5.64
CA PRO A 181 9.23 -43.18 6.73
C PRO A 181 10.63 -42.58 6.92
N LEU A 182 10.71 -41.36 7.44
CA LEU A 182 11.88 -40.47 7.66
C LEU A 182 13.30 -41.10 7.85
N THR A 183 13.43 -42.38 7.88
CA THR A 183 14.72 -43.10 8.02
C THR A 183 15.41 -43.38 6.69
N ASN A 184 14.69 -43.30 5.56
CA ASN A 184 15.27 -43.47 4.22
C ASN A 184 15.20 -42.16 3.43
N THR A 185 16.40 -41.63 3.17
CA THR A 185 16.74 -40.33 2.61
C THR A 185 16.44 -40.23 1.11
N SER A 186 15.16 -40.18 0.72
CA SER A 186 14.82 -39.84 -0.65
C SER A 186 15.09 -38.34 -0.88
N PHE A 187 15.78 -38.01 -1.98
CA PHE A 187 16.08 -36.62 -2.40
C PHE A 187 14.82 -35.71 -2.37
N ILE A 188 13.68 -36.22 -2.79
CA ILE A 188 12.42 -35.51 -2.80
C ILE A 188 11.94 -35.11 -1.39
N HIS A 189 12.27 -35.92 -0.39
CA HIS A 189 11.91 -35.59 0.99
C HIS A 189 12.73 -34.42 1.53
N TYR A 190 14.03 -34.37 1.21
CA TYR A 190 14.87 -33.22 1.52
C TYR A 190 14.41 -31.94 0.82
N VAL A 191 14.07 -32.02 -0.48
CA VAL A 191 13.55 -30.89 -1.24
C VAL A 191 12.26 -30.36 -0.61
N TYR A 192 11.35 -31.24 -0.22
CA TYR A 192 10.12 -30.86 0.46
C TYR A 192 10.39 -30.15 1.81
N LEU A 193 11.21 -30.74 2.66
CA LEU A 193 11.55 -30.16 3.96
C LEU A 193 12.24 -28.80 3.82
N ALA A 194 13.22 -28.69 2.92
CA ALA A 194 13.90 -27.44 2.64
C ALA A 194 12.90 -26.38 2.11
N THR A 195 12.10 -26.75 1.11
CA THR A 195 11.11 -25.82 0.53
C THR A 195 10.14 -25.33 1.58
N THR A 196 9.58 -26.21 2.42
CA THR A 196 8.63 -25.79 3.47
C THR A 196 9.27 -24.87 4.50
N SER A 197 10.53 -25.15 4.90
CA SER A 197 11.27 -24.34 5.86
C SER A 197 11.52 -22.93 5.33
N PHE A 198 12.03 -22.82 4.10
CA PHE A 198 12.32 -21.52 3.48
C PHE A 198 11.07 -20.77 3.03
N SER A 199 10.00 -21.48 2.62
CA SER A 199 8.75 -20.83 2.22
C SER A 199 8.11 -20.06 3.36
N ILE A 200 8.13 -20.54 4.59
CA ILE A 200 7.56 -19.83 5.75
C ILE A 200 8.26 -18.48 5.93
N LEU A 201 9.61 -18.48 5.85
CA LEU A 201 10.38 -17.24 5.94
C LEU A 201 10.10 -16.32 4.75
N ALA A 202 10.22 -16.84 3.52
CA ALA A 202 10.05 -16.04 2.30
C ALA A 202 8.65 -15.45 2.16
N LEU A 203 7.61 -16.22 2.49
CA LEU A 203 6.22 -15.76 2.50
C LEU A 203 5.98 -14.73 3.60
N SER A 204 6.58 -14.91 4.79
CA SER A 204 6.46 -13.94 5.88
C SER A 204 7.16 -12.62 5.54
N LEU A 205 8.35 -12.66 4.94
CA LEU A 205 9.04 -11.47 4.43
C LEU A 205 8.21 -10.79 3.34
N GLY A 206 7.70 -11.54 2.37
CA GLY A 206 6.84 -11.01 1.32
C GLY A 206 5.59 -10.33 1.89
N PHE A 207 4.94 -10.95 2.87
CA PHE A 207 3.77 -10.37 3.53
C PHE A 207 4.11 -9.08 4.29
N ILE A 208 5.20 -9.05 5.05
CA ILE A 208 5.69 -7.86 5.77
C ILE A 208 6.04 -6.74 4.78
N MET A 209 6.69 -7.07 3.65
CA MET A 209 7.00 -6.08 2.61
C MET A 209 5.73 -5.52 1.94
N MET A 210 4.69 -6.34 1.70
CA MET A 210 3.40 -5.86 1.20
C MET A 210 2.73 -4.90 2.18
N ILE A 211 2.76 -5.21 3.49
CA ILE A 211 2.25 -4.33 4.55
C ILE A 211 3.00 -3.00 4.53
N ASN A 212 4.33 -3.04 4.51
CA ASN A 212 5.18 -1.85 4.54
C ASN A 212 4.93 -0.95 3.31
N ARG A 213 4.83 -1.54 2.13
CA ARG A 213 4.47 -0.83 0.90
C ARG A 213 3.10 -0.15 1.00
N ARG A 214 2.09 -0.84 1.54
CA ARG A 214 0.76 -0.25 1.75
C ARG A 214 0.79 0.93 2.73
N LEU A 215 1.63 0.84 3.76
CA LEU A 215 1.83 1.95 4.71
C LEU A 215 2.51 3.14 4.01
N GLN A 216 3.58 2.89 3.23
CA GLN A 216 4.24 3.93 2.45
C GLN A 216 3.27 4.65 1.51
N GLN A 217 2.48 3.91 0.74
CA GLN A 217 1.46 4.49 -0.16
C GLN A 217 0.45 5.37 0.58
N ARG A 218 0.07 4.99 1.81
CA ARG A 218 -0.82 5.82 2.64
C ARG A 218 -0.15 7.09 3.15
N LEU A 219 1.10 6.99 3.57
CA LEU A 219 1.89 8.15 3.98
C LEU A 219 2.08 9.13 2.82
N GLU A 220 2.39 8.62 1.64
CA GLU A 220 2.47 9.41 0.40
C GLU A 220 1.12 10.07 0.09
N ALA A 221 0.01 9.30 0.12
CA ALA A 221 -1.32 9.84 -0.11
C ALA A 221 -1.74 10.87 0.95
N ALA A 222 -1.37 10.67 2.22
CA ALA A 222 -1.63 11.66 3.29
C ALA A 222 -0.76 12.91 3.13
N ALA A 223 0.44 12.79 2.53
CA ALA A 223 1.31 13.91 2.23
C ALA A 223 0.94 14.64 0.92
N PHE A 224 0.04 14.08 0.09
CA PHE A 224 -0.32 14.65 -1.22
C PHE A 224 -1.33 15.79 -1.11
N HIS A 225 -2.20 15.77 -0.11
CA HIS A 225 -3.22 16.80 0.11
C HIS A 225 -3.06 17.46 1.48
N ASP A 226 -3.30 18.77 1.52
CA ASP A 226 -3.33 19.56 2.75
C ASP A 226 -4.51 19.11 3.63
N GLY A 227 -4.22 18.78 4.87
CA GLY A 227 -5.20 18.18 5.79
C GLY A 227 -6.39 19.09 6.16
N LEU A 228 -6.24 20.41 6.03
CA LEU A 228 -7.30 21.37 6.31
C LEU A 228 -8.16 21.65 5.07
N THR A 229 -7.50 21.91 3.94
CA THR A 229 -8.17 22.47 2.75
C THR A 229 -8.41 21.44 1.65
N GLY A 230 -7.75 20.27 1.71
CA GLY A 230 -7.86 19.21 0.72
C GLY A 230 -7.32 19.55 -0.68
N VAL A 231 -6.55 20.64 -0.85
CA VAL A 231 -5.78 20.93 -2.07
C VAL A 231 -4.42 20.25 -2.00
N PHE A 232 -3.63 20.28 -3.07
CA PHE A 232 -2.28 19.72 -3.02
C PHE A 232 -1.44 20.38 -1.93
N THR A 233 -0.61 19.58 -1.23
CA THR A 233 0.47 20.14 -0.41
C THR A 233 1.51 20.79 -1.32
N ARG A 234 2.37 21.64 -0.75
CA ARG A 234 3.46 22.28 -1.48
C ARG A 234 4.28 21.28 -2.31
N THR A 235 4.74 20.19 -1.70
CA THR A 235 5.54 19.15 -2.37
C THR A 235 4.77 18.51 -3.52
N ALA A 236 3.54 18.05 -3.28
CA ALA A 236 2.71 17.41 -4.28
C ALA A 236 2.37 18.34 -5.45
N PHE A 237 2.16 19.64 -5.16
CA PHE A 237 1.95 20.64 -6.21
C PHE A 237 3.16 20.76 -7.12
N PHE A 238 4.37 20.90 -6.58
CA PHE A 238 5.59 21.05 -7.39
C PHE A 238 5.90 19.82 -8.21
N ASP A 239 5.74 18.62 -7.65
CA ASP A 239 5.93 17.35 -8.37
C ASP A 239 4.97 17.24 -9.56
N SER A 240 3.67 17.56 -9.34
CA SER A 240 2.65 17.55 -10.39
C SER A 240 2.87 18.65 -11.41
N ALA A 241 3.28 19.85 -10.98
CA ALA A 241 3.53 20.99 -11.84
C ALA A 241 4.73 20.74 -12.78
N ASN A 242 5.79 20.10 -12.29
CA ASN A 242 6.95 19.75 -13.13
C ASN A 242 6.56 18.74 -14.23
N MET A 243 5.72 17.75 -13.92
CA MET A 243 5.21 16.80 -14.92
C MET A 243 4.37 17.50 -15.97
N GLU A 244 3.51 18.43 -15.55
CA GLU A 244 2.63 19.18 -16.45
C GLU A 244 3.39 20.19 -17.31
N LEU A 245 4.39 20.87 -16.78
CA LEU A 245 5.32 21.73 -17.55
C LEU A 245 6.03 20.92 -18.64
N ALA A 246 6.54 19.73 -18.31
CA ALA A 246 7.19 18.87 -19.30
C ALA A 246 6.20 18.39 -20.39
N ARG A 247 4.91 18.22 -20.05
CA ARG A 247 3.86 17.90 -21.02
C ARG A 247 3.59 19.09 -21.95
N CYS A 248 3.39 20.27 -21.39
CA CYS A 248 3.13 21.51 -22.16
C CYS A 248 4.32 21.89 -23.02
N HIS A 249 5.56 21.66 -22.58
CA HIS A 249 6.75 21.85 -23.40
C HIS A 249 6.72 20.97 -24.68
N ARG A 250 6.31 19.71 -24.55
CA ARG A 250 6.20 18.80 -25.71
C ARG A 250 5.07 19.17 -26.68
N SER A 251 3.96 19.73 -26.18
CA SER A 251 2.82 20.16 -27.00
C SER A 251 2.96 21.59 -27.54
N GLY A 252 3.92 22.38 -27.03
CA GLY A 252 4.07 23.79 -27.39
C GLY A 252 3.04 24.71 -26.74
N ASP A 253 2.31 24.22 -25.74
CA ASP A 253 1.25 24.98 -25.07
C ASP A 253 1.86 25.98 -24.05
N LYS A 254 1.23 27.14 -23.92
CA LYS A 254 1.57 28.11 -22.87
C LYS A 254 1.08 27.62 -21.51
N VAL A 255 1.78 28.03 -20.46
CA VAL A 255 1.42 27.71 -19.07
C VAL A 255 1.41 29.00 -18.26
N SER A 256 0.42 29.16 -17.41
CA SER A 256 0.33 30.25 -16.46
C SER A 256 0.36 29.75 -15.02
N LEU A 257 1.14 30.41 -14.17
CA LEU A 257 1.19 30.17 -12.74
C LEU A 257 0.60 31.37 -11.99
N LEU A 258 -0.26 31.10 -11.04
CA LEU A 258 -0.82 32.05 -10.10
C LEU A 258 -0.24 31.77 -8.71
N ILE A 259 0.25 32.79 -8.02
CA ILE A 259 0.48 32.77 -6.58
C ILE A 259 -0.57 33.67 -5.92
N ILE A 260 -1.24 33.18 -4.92
CA ILE A 260 -2.43 33.79 -4.32
C ILE A 260 -2.20 33.89 -2.81
N ASP A 261 -2.48 35.03 -2.24
CA ASP A 261 -2.33 35.29 -0.80
C ASP A 261 -3.60 35.97 -0.27
N LEU A 262 -4.08 35.50 0.88
CA LEU A 262 -5.25 36.08 1.54
C LEU A 262 -4.85 37.36 2.24
N ASP A 263 -5.47 38.47 1.83
CA ASP A 263 -5.17 39.78 2.37
C ASP A 263 -5.52 39.89 3.85
N ASP A 264 -4.60 40.42 4.66
CA ASP A 264 -4.77 40.67 6.10
C ASP A 264 -5.22 39.46 6.92
N PHE A 265 -4.84 38.24 6.52
CA PHE A 265 -5.24 36.98 7.17
C PHE A 265 -4.88 36.94 8.65
N LYS A 266 -3.77 37.56 9.06
CA LYS A 266 -3.43 37.70 10.48
C LYS A 266 -4.52 38.45 11.25
N SER A 267 -5.07 39.52 10.68
CA SER A 267 -6.16 40.29 11.31
C SER A 267 -7.45 39.47 11.48
N ILE A 268 -7.71 38.54 10.53
CA ILE A 268 -8.82 37.59 10.64
C ILE A 268 -8.59 36.64 11.85
N ASN A 269 -7.39 36.08 11.96
CA ASN A 269 -7.01 35.22 13.07
C ASN A 269 -7.08 35.95 14.43
N ASP A 270 -6.59 37.19 14.47
CA ASP A 270 -6.61 38.01 15.70
C ASP A 270 -8.04 38.33 16.15
N ARG A 271 -8.98 38.46 15.20
CA ARG A 271 -10.39 38.80 15.49
C ARG A 271 -11.29 37.58 15.77
N PHE A 272 -11.12 36.49 15.02
CA PHE A 272 -12.03 35.34 15.04
C PHE A 272 -11.37 34.06 15.60
N GLY A 273 -10.08 34.15 16.03
CA GLY A 273 -9.29 33.01 16.44
C GLY A 273 -8.82 32.12 15.27
N HIS A 274 -7.96 31.15 15.54
CA HIS A 274 -7.43 30.25 14.52
C HIS A 274 -8.52 29.41 13.83
N LEU A 275 -9.56 29.00 14.55
CA LEU A 275 -10.67 28.27 13.94
C LEU A 275 -11.42 29.10 12.90
N GLY A 276 -11.62 30.42 13.17
CA GLY A 276 -12.22 31.33 12.20
C GLY A 276 -11.31 31.56 10.98
N GLY A 277 -9.99 31.57 11.17
CA GLY A 277 -9.04 31.59 10.07
C GLY A 277 -9.08 30.31 9.21
N ASP A 278 -9.19 29.14 9.85
CA ASP A 278 -9.33 27.86 9.18
C ASP A 278 -10.61 27.79 8.32
N ASP A 279 -11.73 28.29 8.82
CA ASP A 279 -12.98 28.41 8.07
C ASP A 279 -12.82 29.30 6.82
N VAL A 280 -12.10 30.41 6.92
CA VAL A 280 -11.80 31.30 5.79
C VAL A 280 -10.92 30.61 4.73
N LEU A 281 -9.93 29.82 5.15
CA LEU A 281 -9.08 29.05 4.23
C LEU A 281 -9.90 27.99 3.46
N ILE A 282 -10.81 27.31 4.15
CA ILE A 282 -11.71 26.32 3.55
C ILE A 282 -12.67 27.01 2.57
N ASP A 283 -13.26 28.15 2.93
CA ASP A 283 -14.17 28.92 2.09
C ASP A 283 -13.45 29.46 0.84
N PHE A 284 -12.24 30.00 1.01
CA PHE A 284 -11.40 30.43 -0.11
C PHE A 284 -11.17 29.29 -1.13
N VAL A 285 -10.78 28.11 -0.65
CA VAL A 285 -10.54 26.95 -1.52
C VAL A 285 -11.82 26.53 -2.24
N ASN A 286 -12.95 26.47 -1.55
CA ASN A 286 -14.23 26.11 -2.14
C ASN A 286 -14.67 27.09 -3.24
N ARG A 287 -14.48 28.38 -3.04
CA ARG A 287 -14.78 29.42 -4.04
C ARG A 287 -13.82 29.33 -5.23
N THR A 288 -12.52 29.17 -4.97
CA THR A 288 -11.50 29.09 -6.02
C THR A 288 -11.69 27.87 -6.92
N ARG A 289 -12.07 26.71 -6.34
CA ARG A 289 -12.38 25.50 -7.12
C ARG A 289 -13.54 25.68 -8.11
N GLN A 290 -14.48 26.59 -7.87
CA GLN A 290 -15.57 26.89 -8.81
C GLN A 290 -15.07 27.65 -10.04
N VAL A 291 -13.93 28.29 -9.94
CA VAL A 291 -13.31 29.08 -11.03
C VAL A 291 -12.33 28.23 -11.84
N LEU A 292 -11.61 27.35 -11.20
CA LEU A 292 -10.59 26.50 -11.79
C LEU A 292 -11.21 25.32 -12.56
N ARG A 293 -10.53 24.86 -13.59
CA ARG A 293 -10.89 23.68 -14.39
C ARG A 293 -10.41 22.41 -13.68
N SER A 294 -10.95 21.26 -14.05
CA SER A 294 -10.59 19.96 -13.47
C SER A 294 -9.13 19.54 -13.68
N HIS A 295 -8.47 20.06 -14.70
CA HIS A 295 -7.06 19.80 -15.02
C HIS A 295 -6.09 20.87 -14.53
N ASP A 296 -6.60 21.98 -13.95
CA ASP A 296 -5.78 22.97 -13.28
C ASP A 296 -5.27 22.39 -11.96
N LEU A 297 -3.99 22.64 -11.66
CA LEU A 297 -3.41 22.19 -10.40
C LEU A 297 -3.59 23.30 -9.36
N PHE A 298 -4.04 22.94 -8.15
CA PHE A 298 -4.26 23.89 -7.08
C PHE A 298 -3.69 23.35 -5.77
N GLY A 299 -2.79 24.09 -5.13
CA GLY A 299 -2.07 23.69 -3.93
C GLY A 299 -1.91 24.81 -2.90
N ARG A 300 -1.67 24.40 -1.64
CA ARG A 300 -1.32 25.30 -0.55
C ARG A 300 0.20 25.44 -0.47
N TYR A 301 0.69 26.65 -0.65
CA TYR A 301 2.12 26.93 -0.68
C TYR A 301 2.69 27.25 0.71
N GLY A 302 1.91 27.95 1.53
CA GLY A 302 2.26 28.37 2.88
C GLY A 302 1.04 28.43 3.78
N GLY A 303 1.09 29.15 4.88
CA GLY A 303 -0.03 29.29 5.83
C GLY A 303 -1.32 29.80 5.19
N GLU A 304 -1.23 30.96 4.55
CA GLU A 304 -2.33 31.67 3.86
C GLU A 304 -2.06 31.85 2.35
N GLU A 305 -0.99 31.22 1.84
CA GLU A 305 -0.55 31.31 0.46
C GLU A 305 -0.92 30.07 -0.32
N PHE A 306 -1.44 30.26 -1.52
CA PHE A 306 -1.85 29.22 -2.44
C PHE A 306 -1.24 29.40 -3.81
N VAL A 307 -1.14 28.32 -4.58
CA VAL A 307 -0.60 28.32 -5.93
C VAL A 307 -1.54 27.58 -6.87
N ALA A 308 -1.70 28.09 -8.08
CA ALA A 308 -2.43 27.40 -9.14
C ALA A 308 -1.60 27.38 -10.42
N LEU A 309 -1.50 26.20 -11.07
CA LEU A 309 -0.95 26.06 -12.41
C LEU A 309 -2.08 25.83 -13.40
N LEU A 310 -2.09 26.62 -14.45
CA LEU A 310 -3.10 26.62 -15.51
C LEU A 310 -2.43 26.15 -16.81
N PRO A 311 -2.53 24.86 -17.15
CA PRO A 311 -1.99 24.33 -18.40
C PRO A 311 -2.75 24.88 -19.61
N ALA A 312 -2.08 24.96 -20.77
CA ALA A 312 -2.64 25.44 -22.03
C ALA A 312 -3.39 26.77 -21.89
N THR A 313 -2.85 27.68 -21.05
CA THR A 313 -3.48 28.96 -20.68
C THR A 313 -2.53 30.09 -20.96
N ASP A 314 -2.96 31.02 -21.82
CA ASP A 314 -2.20 32.22 -22.12
C ASP A 314 -2.41 33.32 -21.08
N GLN A 315 -1.66 34.44 -21.22
CA GLN A 315 -1.70 35.55 -20.28
C GLN A 315 -3.11 36.18 -20.14
N LYS A 316 -3.84 36.33 -21.26
CA LYS A 316 -5.19 36.92 -21.24
C LYS A 316 -6.17 36.03 -20.46
N GLN A 317 -6.14 34.74 -20.75
CA GLN A 317 -6.97 33.74 -20.06
C GLN A 317 -6.61 33.66 -18.57
N ALA A 318 -5.32 33.71 -18.23
CA ALA A 318 -4.86 33.72 -16.84
C ALA A 318 -5.35 34.95 -16.07
N HIS A 319 -5.37 36.13 -16.72
CA HIS A 319 -5.94 37.36 -16.14
C HIS A 319 -7.42 37.21 -15.90
N GLU A 320 -8.18 36.59 -16.82
CA GLU A 320 -9.60 36.32 -16.64
C GLU A 320 -9.87 35.41 -15.43
N VAL A 321 -9.05 34.35 -15.28
CA VAL A 321 -9.12 33.45 -14.12
C VAL A 321 -8.80 34.18 -12.83
N ALA A 322 -7.68 34.93 -12.78
CA ALA A 322 -7.27 35.70 -11.61
C ALA A 322 -8.32 36.73 -11.22
N GLY A 323 -8.90 37.48 -12.20
CA GLY A 323 -9.97 38.45 -11.97
C GLY A 323 -11.25 37.80 -11.39
N ARG A 324 -11.61 36.60 -11.89
CA ARG A 324 -12.75 35.83 -11.35
C ARG A 324 -12.50 35.38 -9.92
N ILE A 325 -11.29 34.95 -9.59
CA ILE A 325 -10.90 34.56 -8.22
C ILE A 325 -11.02 35.77 -7.28
N CYS A 326 -10.47 36.95 -7.63
CA CYS A 326 -10.61 38.15 -6.84
C CYS A 326 -12.09 38.50 -6.63
N ALA A 327 -12.89 38.51 -7.70
CA ALA A 327 -14.30 38.88 -7.66
C ALA A 327 -15.15 37.92 -6.80
N ILE A 328 -14.88 36.60 -6.84
CA ILE A 328 -15.63 35.62 -6.04
C ILE A 328 -15.26 35.67 -4.56
N CYS A 329 -14.00 35.99 -4.25
CA CYS A 329 -13.53 36.15 -2.87
C CYS A 329 -14.06 37.45 -2.23
N GLN A 330 -14.14 38.55 -3.01
CA GLN A 330 -14.64 39.83 -2.52
C GLN A 330 -16.14 39.79 -2.20
N ARG A 331 -16.92 38.92 -2.84
CA ARG A 331 -18.35 38.79 -2.53
C ARG A 331 -18.49 38.29 -1.11
N SER A 332 -19.14 39.11 -0.26
CA SER A 332 -19.54 38.66 1.08
C SER A 332 -20.33 37.38 0.95
N GLY A 333 -19.95 36.31 1.66
CA GLY A 333 -20.69 35.07 1.70
C GLY A 333 -22.11 35.28 2.25
N GLU A 334 -22.92 34.22 2.24
CA GLU A 334 -24.21 34.17 2.92
C GLU A 334 -24.09 34.68 4.36
N ALA A 335 -25.18 35.23 4.92
CA ALA A 335 -25.21 35.87 6.21
C ALA A 335 -24.47 35.10 7.31
N GLY A 336 -23.29 35.61 7.72
CA GLY A 336 -22.41 35.00 8.74
C GLY A 336 -21.01 34.64 8.27
N ALA A 337 -20.68 34.65 6.97
CA ALA A 337 -19.32 34.34 6.49
C ALA A 337 -18.40 35.57 6.65
N THR A 338 -17.16 35.32 7.08
CA THR A 338 -16.12 36.34 7.19
C THR A 338 -15.74 36.87 5.81
N ALA A 339 -15.85 38.21 5.59
CA ALA A 339 -15.39 38.81 4.35
C ALA A 339 -13.85 38.81 4.27
N PHE A 340 -13.33 38.43 3.13
CA PHE A 340 -11.87 38.47 2.85
C PHE A 340 -11.61 38.82 1.40
N THR A 341 -10.43 39.29 1.11
CA THR A 341 -9.92 39.54 -0.24
C THR A 341 -8.62 38.81 -0.50
N VAL A 342 -8.22 38.76 -1.74
CA VAL A 342 -6.96 38.10 -2.14
C VAL A 342 -6.15 38.96 -3.08
N SER A 343 -4.85 38.90 -2.93
CA SER A 343 -3.89 39.46 -3.88
C SER A 343 -3.28 38.32 -4.70
N ILE A 344 -3.13 38.50 -6.02
CA ILE A 344 -2.67 37.46 -6.94
C ILE A 344 -1.54 37.97 -7.81
N GLY A 345 -0.46 37.20 -7.89
CA GLY A 345 0.60 37.38 -8.88
C GLY A 345 0.49 36.36 -10.00
N VAL A 346 0.56 36.82 -11.24
CA VAL A 346 0.43 35.97 -12.44
C VAL A 346 1.74 35.95 -13.22
N ALA A 347 2.23 34.78 -13.58
CA ALA A 347 3.31 34.60 -14.54
C ALA A 347 2.88 33.66 -15.64
N THR A 348 3.11 34.05 -16.90
CA THR A 348 2.80 33.22 -18.07
C THR A 348 4.06 32.99 -18.86
N VAL A 349 4.35 31.76 -19.18
CA VAL A 349 5.52 31.36 -19.98
C VAL A 349 5.09 30.43 -21.12
N GLN A 350 5.89 30.43 -22.17
CA GLN A 350 5.90 29.37 -23.16
C GLN A 350 7.02 28.42 -22.74
N PRO A 351 6.74 27.20 -22.27
CA PRO A 351 7.79 26.35 -21.72
C PRO A 351 8.91 26.10 -22.72
N GLY A 352 10.10 26.56 -22.39
CA GLY A 352 11.32 26.45 -23.20
C GLY A 352 12.46 25.77 -22.45
N GLY A 353 12.18 25.17 -21.29
CA GLY A 353 13.18 24.60 -20.37
C GLY A 353 13.27 25.35 -19.04
N GLU A 354 12.37 26.34 -18.81
CA GLU A 354 12.30 27.00 -17.51
C GLU A 354 11.86 26.01 -16.43
N ASP A 355 12.51 26.13 -15.27
CA ASP A 355 12.12 25.45 -14.04
C ASP A 355 10.90 26.14 -13.40
N ILE A 356 10.03 25.36 -12.76
CA ILE A 356 8.86 25.87 -12.03
C ILE A 356 9.24 26.93 -10.99
N GLY A 357 10.42 26.85 -10.40
CA GLY A 357 10.95 27.83 -9.45
C GLY A 357 11.18 29.21 -10.08
N ALA A 358 11.63 29.27 -11.33
CA ALA A 358 11.79 30.54 -12.06
C ALA A 358 10.43 31.19 -12.36
N ILE A 359 9.43 30.39 -12.75
CA ILE A 359 8.06 30.88 -13.02
C ILE A 359 7.41 31.37 -11.72
N LEU A 360 7.63 30.65 -10.62
CA LEU A 360 7.15 31.05 -9.30
C LEU A 360 7.74 32.39 -8.85
N ALA A 361 9.06 32.59 -9.04
CA ALA A 361 9.72 33.88 -8.69
C ALA A 361 9.15 35.06 -9.47
N GLN A 362 8.77 34.84 -10.74
CA GLN A 362 8.11 35.88 -11.55
C GLN A 362 6.69 36.17 -11.01
N ALA A 363 5.92 35.17 -10.65
CA ALA A 363 4.61 35.32 -10.07
C ALA A 363 4.68 35.99 -8.68
N ASP A 364 5.66 35.64 -7.85
CA ASP A 364 5.88 36.26 -6.53
C ASP A 364 6.18 37.76 -6.63
N ALA A 365 7.05 38.15 -7.57
CA ALA A 365 7.30 39.55 -7.84
C ALA A 365 6.05 40.31 -8.29
N ALA A 366 5.14 39.67 -9.00
CA ALA A 366 3.86 40.23 -9.38
C ALA A 366 2.90 40.32 -8.17
N LEU A 367 2.83 39.31 -7.31
CA LEU A 367 2.06 39.32 -6.06
C LEU A 367 2.50 40.47 -5.13
N TYR A 368 3.80 40.66 -5.01
CA TYR A 368 4.34 41.81 -4.24
C TYR A 368 3.82 43.15 -4.75
N ARG A 369 3.71 43.33 -6.09
CA ARG A 369 3.12 44.54 -6.66
C ARG A 369 1.64 44.67 -6.37
N ALA A 370 0.89 43.56 -6.47
CA ALA A 370 -0.54 43.54 -6.14
C ALA A 370 -0.80 43.99 -4.69
N LYS A 371 0.03 43.51 -3.74
CA LYS A 371 -0.06 43.92 -2.33
C LYS A 371 0.29 45.40 -2.14
N ARG A 372 1.34 45.90 -2.80
CA ARG A 372 1.72 47.30 -2.72
C ARG A 372 0.74 48.27 -3.37
N ASN A 373 0.08 47.88 -4.43
CA ASN A 373 -0.88 48.70 -5.18
C ASN A 373 -2.28 48.74 -4.57
N GLY A 374 -2.43 48.23 -3.31
CA GLY A 374 -3.66 48.37 -2.55
C GLY A 374 -4.46 47.11 -2.38
N LYS A 375 -3.84 45.93 -2.59
CA LYS A 375 -4.45 44.60 -2.35
C LYS A 375 -5.72 44.34 -3.19
N ASN A 376 -6.43 43.23 -2.97
CA ASN A 376 -7.66 42.85 -3.65
C ASN A 376 -7.59 42.98 -5.18
N ARG A 377 -6.51 42.47 -5.76
CA ARG A 377 -6.23 42.55 -7.21
C ARG A 377 -5.23 41.49 -7.66
N TYR A 378 -5.12 41.36 -8.97
CA TYR A 378 -4.03 40.65 -9.58
C TYR A 378 -3.07 41.58 -10.31
N GLU A 379 -1.81 41.19 -10.37
CA GLU A 379 -0.75 41.82 -11.19
C GLU A 379 -0.04 40.71 -11.98
N SER A 380 0.47 41.05 -13.16
CA SER A 380 1.20 40.10 -13.98
C SER A 380 2.67 40.44 -14.09
N HIS A 381 3.52 39.44 -14.25
CA HIS A 381 4.91 39.65 -14.58
C HIS A 381 5.00 40.31 -15.96
N VAL A 382 5.63 41.47 -16.02
CA VAL A 382 5.89 42.19 -17.28
C VAL A 382 7.17 41.62 -17.85
N VAL A 383 7.09 40.83 -18.92
CA VAL A 383 8.26 40.52 -19.74
C VAL A 383 8.66 41.80 -20.44
N ILE A 384 9.68 42.48 -19.93
CA ILE A 384 10.35 43.55 -20.68
C ILE A 384 11.07 42.85 -21.82
N SER A 385 10.44 42.83 -23.01
CA SER A 385 11.13 42.40 -24.23
C SER A 385 12.28 43.37 -24.45
N THR A 386 13.48 42.95 -24.06
CA THR A 386 14.70 43.55 -24.60
C THR A 386 14.78 43.13 -26.05
N ALA A 387 14.04 43.84 -26.91
CA ALA A 387 14.30 43.83 -28.34
C ALA A 387 15.70 44.42 -28.53
N ALA A 388 16.66 43.57 -28.89
CA ALA A 388 17.94 43.93 -29.44
C ALA A 388 17.93 43.67 -30.94
#